data_77212a5fbf602eef30eca35274e34500
#
_entry.id   77212a5fbf602eef30eca35274e34500
#
_cell.length_a   1.000
_cell.length_b   1.000
_cell.length_c   1.000
_cell.angle_alpha   90.00
_cell.angle_beta   90.00
_cell.angle_gamma   90.00
#
_symmetry.space_group_name_H-M   'P 1'
#
loop_
_entity.id
_entity.type
_entity.pdbx_description
1 polymer ?
#
loop_
_entity_poly.entity_id
_entity_poly.type
_entity_poly.pdbx_seq_one_letter_code
_entity_poly.pdbx_strand_id
1 'polypeptide(L)'
;MKTEIVQIKNRSTGSVIFEAEVDASLSGELKIGAAVKIAIKTDANLAGANLAAANLAGANLADAYLAGANLAGANLTRADLAGADLADAYLAGANLDGANLDGANLAGAYLDGANLAGAKVNDGNVLAGTRPIFQIGPIGSRCAYLAAYITTSGVFVRAGCFFGSLAEFSATVNKTHGENEHGQEYNAAIQMIEAHAKIWGQKS
;
A
#
# COMPACT_ATOMS: atom_id res chain seq x y z
N MET A 1 -10.11 -12.96 32.69
CA MET A 1 -9.18 -13.40 31.62
C MET A 1 -7.78 -13.00 32.05
N LYS A 2 -6.78 -13.83 31.76
CA LYS A 2 -5.38 -13.47 32.05
C LYS A 2 -4.86 -12.64 30.89
N THR A 3 -4.31 -11.47 31.17
CA THR A 3 -3.77 -10.55 30.18
C THR A 3 -2.25 -10.49 30.24
N GLU A 4 -1.61 -10.02 29.19
CA GLU A 4 -0.18 -9.71 29.13
C GLU A 4 0.07 -8.43 28.31
N ILE A 5 1.19 -7.77 28.56
CA ILE A 5 1.61 -6.58 27.82
C ILE A 5 2.35 -7.02 26.55
N VAL A 6 1.87 -6.57 25.41
CA VAL A 6 2.52 -6.72 24.10
C VAL A 6 3.10 -5.38 23.66
N GLN A 7 4.38 -5.39 23.29
CA GLN A 7 5.10 -4.23 22.79
C GLN A 7 5.18 -4.27 21.26
N ILE A 8 4.72 -3.21 20.60
CA ILE A 8 5.01 -2.93 19.20
C ILE A 8 6.29 -2.10 19.17
N LYS A 9 7.31 -2.62 18.48
CA LYS A 9 8.66 -2.00 18.44
C LYS A 9 8.96 -1.43 17.06
N ASN A 10 9.78 -0.41 17.00
CA ASN A 10 10.36 0.09 15.77
C ASN A 10 11.29 -0.98 15.17
N ARG A 11 11.12 -1.26 13.88
CA ARG A 11 11.86 -2.31 13.17
C ARG A 11 13.38 -2.04 13.06
N SER A 12 13.79 -0.77 13.10
CA SER A 12 15.18 -0.36 12.89
C SER A 12 15.91 -0.08 14.20
N THR A 13 15.24 0.56 15.17
CA THR A 13 15.85 0.97 16.43
C THR A 13 15.57 0.00 17.58
N GLY A 14 14.53 -0.84 17.46
CA GLY A 14 14.06 -1.72 18.54
C GLY A 14 13.35 -0.98 19.68
N SER A 15 13.23 0.36 19.60
CA SER A 15 12.49 1.14 20.61
C SER A 15 11.00 0.79 20.60
N VAL A 16 10.38 0.83 21.77
CA VAL A 16 8.94 0.62 21.89
C VAL A 16 8.19 1.82 21.31
N ILE A 17 7.28 1.55 20.36
CA ILE A 17 6.36 2.52 19.75
C ILE A 17 5.04 2.55 20.51
N PHE A 18 4.55 1.36 20.86
CA PHE A 18 3.25 1.21 21.50
C PHE A 18 3.23 -0.03 22.41
N GLU A 19 2.46 0.04 23.49
CA GLU A 19 2.21 -1.08 24.39
C GLU A 19 0.70 -1.28 24.55
N ALA A 20 0.27 -2.53 24.54
CA ALA A 20 -1.12 -2.89 24.76
C ALA A 20 -1.25 -4.10 25.65
N GLU A 21 -2.25 -4.08 26.52
CA GLU A 21 -2.69 -5.23 27.29
C GLU A 21 -3.62 -6.09 26.42
N VAL A 22 -3.23 -7.34 26.16
CA VAL A 22 -3.97 -8.28 25.33
C VAL A 22 -4.23 -9.60 26.05
N ASP A 23 -5.16 -10.43 25.53
CA ASP A 23 -5.43 -11.75 26.07
C ASP A 23 -4.18 -12.65 25.94
N ALA A 24 -3.67 -13.14 27.06
CA ALA A 24 -2.50 -13.99 27.14
C ALA A 24 -2.67 -15.35 26.43
N SER A 25 -3.91 -15.79 26.18
CA SER A 25 -4.21 -17.07 25.50
C SER A 25 -4.01 -17.03 23.98
N LEU A 26 -3.88 -15.83 23.38
CA LEU A 26 -3.67 -15.67 21.94
C LEU A 26 -2.28 -16.19 21.51
N SER A 27 -2.15 -16.63 20.25
CA SER A 27 -0.84 -16.88 19.62
C SER A 27 -0.08 -15.58 19.36
N GLY A 28 1.24 -15.63 19.12
CA GLY A 28 2.07 -14.44 18.90
C GLY A 28 1.54 -13.52 17.80
N GLU A 29 1.17 -14.07 16.64
CA GLU A 29 0.64 -13.31 15.49
C GLU A 29 -0.68 -12.63 15.82
N LEU A 30 -1.56 -13.30 16.56
CA LEU A 30 -2.84 -12.75 17.03
C LEU A 30 -2.64 -11.70 18.12
N LYS A 31 -1.64 -11.84 18.99
CA LYS A 31 -1.29 -10.85 20.01
C LYS A 31 -0.86 -9.53 19.38
N ILE A 32 0.05 -9.58 18.40
CA ILE A 32 0.45 -8.39 17.65
C ILE A 32 -0.76 -7.75 16.95
N GLY A 33 -1.58 -8.55 16.27
CA GLY A 33 -2.80 -8.06 15.64
C GLY A 33 -3.78 -7.40 16.63
N ALA A 34 -3.94 -7.96 17.83
CA ALA A 34 -4.76 -7.37 18.89
C ALA A 34 -4.18 -6.03 19.38
N ALA A 35 -2.85 -5.98 19.59
CA ALA A 35 -2.17 -4.75 20.00
C ALA A 35 -2.29 -3.64 18.94
N VAL A 36 -2.16 -3.98 17.64
CA VAL A 36 -2.38 -3.02 16.53
C VAL A 36 -3.80 -2.49 16.55
N LYS A 37 -4.81 -3.34 16.73
CA LYS A 37 -6.22 -2.91 16.80
C LYS A 37 -6.49 -1.94 17.96
N ILE A 38 -5.76 -2.08 19.07
CA ILE A 38 -5.83 -1.16 20.20
C ILE A 38 -5.12 0.15 19.82
N ALA A 39 -3.92 0.07 19.24
CA ALA A 39 -3.14 1.23 18.80
C ALA A 39 -3.95 2.14 17.84
N ILE A 40 -4.60 1.55 16.84
CA ILE A 40 -5.43 2.30 15.89
C ILE A 40 -6.60 3.01 16.58
N LYS A 41 -7.26 2.37 17.55
CA LYS A 41 -8.35 3.02 18.31
C LYS A 41 -7.91 4.23 19.13
N THR A 42 -6.63 4.31 19.44
CA THR A 42 -6.01 5.42 20.19
C THR A 42 -5.25 6.39 19.28
N ASP A 43 -5.41 6.25 17.97
CA ASP A 43 -4.73 7.07 16.93
C ASP A 43 -3.20 7.07 17.06
N ALA A 44 -2.64 5.92 17.45
CA ALA A 44 -1.20 5.78 17.65
C ALA A 44 -0.45 5.79 16.31
N ASN A 45 0.67 6.50 16.27
CA ASN A 45 1.57 6.48 15.12
C ASN A 45 2.39 5.18 15.12
N LEU A 46 2.14 4.32 14.12
CA LEU A 46 2.82 3.04 13.91
C LEU A 46 3.89 3.10 12.81
N ALA A 47 4.33 4.30 12.42
CA ALA A 47 5.39 4.45 11.42
C ALA A 47 6.66 3.71 11.86
N GLY A 48 7.24 2.91 10.95
CA GLY A 48 8.39 2.07 11.22
C GLY A 48 8.14 0.89 12.17
N ALA A 49 6.89 0.59 12.53
CA ALA A 49 6.56 -0.53 13.41
C ALA A 49 6.97 -1.88 12.82
N ASN A 50 7.40 -2.81 13.66
CA ASN A 50 7.60 -4.21 13.25
C ASN A 50 6.31 -5.00 13.47
N LEU A 51 5.60 -5.25 12.38
CA LEU A 51 4.33 -5.96 12.30
C LEU A 51 4.42 -7.20 11.40
N ALA A 52 5.65 -7.73 11.22
CA ALA A 52 5.87 -8.90 10.37
C ALA A 52 5.02 -10.08 10.84
N ALA A 53 4.41 -10.78 9.89
CA ALA A 53 3.51 -11.92 10.08
C ALA A 53 2.29 -11.64 10.99
N ALA A 54 1.99 -10.37 11.32
CA ALA A 54 0.83 -10.05 12.16
C ALA A 54 -0.49 -10.50 11.51
N ASN A 55 -1.41 -11.00 12.30
CA ASN A 55 -2.75 -11.30 11.83
C ASN A 55 -3.67 -10.06 11.98
N LEU A 56 -3.87 -9.38 10.85
CA LEU A 56 -4.67 -8.17 10.72
C LEU A 56 -5.88 -8.38 9.81
N ALA A 57 -6.29 -9.65 9.60
CA ALA A 57 -7.44 -9.97 8.77
C ALA A 57 -8.70 -9.23 9.26
N GLY A 58 -9.39 -8.56 8.34
CA GLY A 58 -10.58 -7.74 8.60
C GLY A 58 -10.35 -6.58 9.58
N ALA A 59 -9.11 -6.19 9.86
CA ALA A 59 -8.84 -5.04 10.72
C ALA A 59 -9.26 -3.75 10.05
N ASN A 60 -9.83 -2.82 10.82
CA ASN A 60 -9.98 -1.44 10.40
C ASN A 60 -8.65 -0.71 10.67
N LEU A 61 -7.95 -0.37 9.59
CA LEU A 61 -6.68 0.35 9.55
C LEU A 61 -6.84 1.63 8.70
N ALA A 62 -8.08 2.10 8.51
CA ALA A 62 -8.33 3.32 7.76
C ALA A 62 -7.58 4.49 8.40
N ASP A 63 -6.97 5.32 7.54
CA ASP A 63 -6.14 6.47 7.89
C ASP A 63 -4.93 6.16 8.81
N ALA A 64 -4.56 4.89 8.97
CA ALA A 64 -3.47 4.48 9.86
C ALA A 64 -2.10 5.01 9.40
N TYR A 65 -1.29 5.45 10.34
CA TYR A 65 0.10 5.87 10.12
C TYR A 65 1.03 4.66 10.14
N LEU A 66 1.33 4.08 8.97
CA LEU A 66 2.12 2.86 8.79
C LEU A 66 3.35 3.09 7.88
N ALA A 67 3.75 4.35 7.66
CA ALA A 67 4.89 4.66 6.80
C ALA A 67 6.16 3.92 7.28
N GLY A 68 6.84 3.22 6.36
CA GLY A 68 8.03 2.43 6.65
C GLY A 68 7.81 1.24 7.59
N ALA A 69 6.58 0.87 7.94
CA ALA A 69 6.32 -0.29 8.79
C ALA A 69 6.72 -1.60 8.10
N ASN A 70 7.17 -2.58 8.87
CA ASN A 70 7.40 -3.94 8.39
C ASN A 70 6.12 -4.77 8.54
N LEU A 71 5.45 -5.03 7.43
CA LEU A 71 4.26 -5.87 7.29
C LEU A 71 4.56 -7.13 6.46
N ALA A 72 5.83 -7.52 6.34
CA ALA A 72 6.22 -8.68 5.55
C ALA A 72 5.50 -9.95 6.06
N GLY A 73 4.85 -10.68 5.14
CA GLY A 73 4.07 -11.87 5.45
C GLY A 73 2.83 -11.64 6.31
N ALA A 74 2.44 -10.39 6.60
CA ALA A 74 1.24 -10.11 7.40
C ALA A 74 -0.03 -10.56 6.67
N ASN A 75 -1.02 -11.02 7.43
CA ASN A 75 -2.34 -11.31 6.91
C ASN A 75 -3.24 -10.07 7.02
N LEU A 76 -3.46 -9.41 5.90
CA LEU A 76 -4.31 -8.22 5.73
C LEU A 76 -5.57 -8.54 4.92
N THR A 77 -5.96 -9.83 4.83
CA THR A 77 -7.14 -10.25 4.07
C THR A 77 -8.36 -9.44 4.49
N ARG A 78 -9.00 -8.75 3.53
CA ARG A 78 -10.19 -7.90 3.73
C ARG A 78 -10.00 -6.80 4.79
N ALA A 79 -8.76 -6.40 5.09
CA ALA A 79 -8.52 -5.25 5.95
C ALA A 79 -8.97 -3.96 5.25
N ASP A 80 -9.46 -3.02 6.04
CA ASP A 80 -9.73 -1.67 5.57
C ASP A 80 -8.48 -0.80 5.79
N LEU A 81 -7.82 -0.42 4.70
CA LEU A 81 -6.62 0.42 4.65
C LEU A 81 -6.91 1.73 3.90
N ALA A 82 -8.19 2.12 3.80
CA ALA A 82 -8.56 3.36 3.12
C ALA A 82 -7.83 4.56 3.75
N GLY A 83 -7.20 5.37 2.92
CA GLY A 83 -6.43 6.54 3.37
C GLY A 83 -5.15 6.24 4.14
N ALA A 84 -4.82 4.99 4.44
CA ALA A 84 -3.64 4.65 5.24
C ALA A 84 -2.34 5.11 4.57
N ASP A 85 -1.40 5.61 5.37
CA ASP A 85 -0.06 5.93 4.92
C ASP A 85 0.85 4.69 5.02
N LEU A 86 1.10 4.07 3.88
CA LEU A 86 1.97 2.90 3.68
C LEU A 86 3.24 3.26 2.89
N ALA A 87 3.60 4.55 2.82
CA ALA A 87 4.82 4.96 2.12
C ALA A 87 6.04 4.21 2.66
N ASP A 88 6.86 3.66 1.74
CA ASP A 88 8.06 2.87 2.06
C ASP A 88 7.80 1.65 2.97
N ALA A 89 6.56 1.21 3.14
CA ALA A 89 6.23 0.03 3.94
C ALA A 89 6.71 -1.27 3.29
N TYR A 90 7.12 -2.23 4.11
CA TYR A 90 7.56 -3.56 3.68
C TYR A 90 6.38 -4.52 3.69
N LEU A 91 5.82 -4.81 2.53
CA LEU A 91 4.66 -5.68 2.32
C LEU A 91 5.03 -6.97 1.57
N ALA A 92 6.32 -7.32 1.52
CA ALA A 92 6.76 -8.51 0.81
C ALA A 92 6.06 -9.77 1.36
N GLY A 93 5.40 -10.52 0.47
CA GLY A 93 4.64 -11.72 0.81
C GLY A 93 3.39 -11.50 1.67
N ALA A 94 2.98 -10.26 1.92
CA ALA A 94 1.75 -9.97 2.65
C ALA A 94 0.50 -10.42 1.88
N ASN A 95 -0.52 -10.86 2.61
CA ASN A 95 -1.79 -11.23 2.01
C ASN A 95 -2.80 -10.07 2.14
N LEU A 96 -3.06 -9.37 1.03
CA LEU A 96 -4.00 -8.26 0.89
C LEU A 96 -5.26 -8.66 0.11
N ASP A 97 -5.58 -9.96 0.03
CA ASP A 97 -6.77 -10.44 -0.68
C ASP A 97 -8.03 -9.72 -0.21
N GLY A 98 -8.71 -9.04 -1.14
CA GLY A 98 -9.92 -8.28 -0.88
C GLY A 98 -9.77 -7.07 0.03
N ALA A 99 -8.54 -6.63 0.35
CA ALA A 99 -8.31 -5.44 1.15
C ALA A 99 -8.82 -4.17 0.45
N ASN A 100 -9.25 -3.19 1.23
CA ASN A 100 -9.60 -1.87 0.75
C ASN A 100 -8.38 -0.94 0.86
N LEU A 101 -7.84 -0.51 -0.28
CA LEU A 101 -6.70 0.40 -0.41
C LEU A 101 -7.11 1.77 -0.98
N ASP A 102 -8.39 2.11 -0.92
CA ASP A 102 -8.89 3.38 -1.44
C ASP A 102 -8.15 4.55 -0.80
N GLY A 103 -7.53 5.40 -1.63
CA GLY A 103 -6.78 6.55 -1.14
C GLY A 103 -5.47 6.23 -0.41
N ALA A 104 -5.13 4.97 -0.17
CA ALA A 104 -3.89 4.60 0.52
C ALA A 104 -2.65 5.13 -0.20
N ASN A 105 -1.67 5.60 0.56
CA ASN A 105 -0.37 6.01 0.04
C ASN A 105 0.58 4.81 0.04
N LEU A 106 0.84 4.24 -1.14
CA LEU A 106 1.76 3.12 -1.35
C LEU A 106 3.10 3.55 -1.97
N ALA A 107 3.42 4.86 -1.97
CA ALA A 107 4.65 5.37 -2.58
C ALA A 107 5.88 4.67 -2.00
N GLY A 108 6.70 4.05 -2.86
CA GLY A 108 7.90 3.32 -2.43
C GLY A 108 7.65 2.03 -1.65
N ALA A 109 6.42 1.58 -1.48
CA ALA A 109 6.12 0.35 -0.77
C ALA A 109 6.66 -0.89 -1.49
N TYR A 110 7.23 -1.84 -0.73
CA TYR A 110 7.80 -3.08 -1.24
C TYR A 110 6.73 -4.18 -1.27
N LEU A 111 6.21 -4.50 -2.46
CA LEU A 111 5.09 -5.40 -2.68
C LEU A 111 5.50 -6.76 -3.28
N ASP A 112 6.78 -7.13 -3.21
CA ASP A 112 7.28 -8.38 -3.81
C ASP A 112 6.56 -9.60 -3.24
N GLY A 113 5.90 -10.38 -4.12
CA GLY A 113 5.15 -11.56 -3.73
C GLY A 113 3.89 -11.29 -2.89
N ALA A 114 3.47 -10.04 -2.72
CA ALA A 114 2.21 -9.73 -2.04
C ALA A 114 1.00 -10.22 -2.85
N ASN A 115 0.02 -10.80 -2.16
CA ASN A 115 -1.25 -11.19 -2.76
C ASN A 115 -2.22 -9.99 -2.72
N LEU A 116 -2.50 -9.41 -3.88
CA LEU A 116 -3.40 -8.27 -4.08
C LEU A 116 -4.71 -8.67 -4.77
N ALA A 117 -5.05 -9.96 -4.81
CA ALA A 117 -6.26 -10.43 -5.46
C ALA A 117 -7.50 -9.77 -4.85
N GLY A 118 -8.37 -9.24 -5.70
CA GLY A 118 -9.61 -8.61 -5.24
C GLY A 118 -9.45 -7.34 -4.39
N ALA A 119 -8.22 -6.87 -4.14
CA ALA A 119 -7.99 -5.62 -3.45
C ALA A 119 -8.56 -4.44 -4.25
N LYS A 120 -9.10 -3.45 -3.53
CA LYS A 120 -9.76 -2.29 -4.13
C LYS A 120 -8.87 -1.06 -4.00
N VAL A 121 -8.86 -0.24 -5.04
CA VAL A 121 -8.14 1.04 -5.07
C VAL A 121 -9.06 2.09 -5.70
N ASN A 122 -9.04 3.30 -5.14
CA ASN A 122 -9.66 4.51 -5.70
C ASN A 122 -11.07 4.27 -6.30
N ASP A 123 -12.09 4.60 -5.54
CA ASP A 123 -13.51 4.44 -5.89
C ASP A 123 -13.92 2.97 -6.15
N GLY A 124 -13.27 2.04 -5.47
CA GLY A 124 -13.61 0.63 -5.51
C GLY A 124 -13.15 -0.12 -6.78
N ASN A 125 -12.24 0.44 -7.56
CA ASN A 125 -11.64 -0.26 -8.69
C ASN A 125 -10.86 -1.49 -8.21
N VAL A 126 -11.22 -2.68 -8.69
CA VAL A 126 -10.63 -3.95 -8.26
C VAL A 126 -9.33 -4.20 -9.01
N LEU A 127 -8.24 -4.43 -8.30
CA LEU A 127 -6.95 -4.79 -8.87
C LEU A 127 -7.03 -6.11 -9.63
N ALA A 128 -6.39 -6.19 -10.79
CA ALA A 128 -6.44 -7.33 -11.70
C ALA A 128 -5.05 -7.70 -12.24
N GLY A 129 -4.85 -8.99 -12.52
CA GLY A 129 -3.57 -9.50 -13.01
C GLY A 129 -2.64 -9.96 -11.87
N THR A 130 -1.44 -10.39 -12.23
CA THR A 130 -0.49 -11.00 -11.29
C THR A 130 0.47 -10.00 -10.65
N ARG A 131 0.64 -8.82 -11.26
CA ARG A 131 1.44 -7.70 -10.74
C ARG A 131 0.66 -6.40 -10.98
N PRO A 132 -0.42 -6.18 -10.24
CA PRO A 132 -1.39 -5.13 -10.56
C PRO A 132 -0.92 -3.72 -10.20
N ILE A 133 0.13 -3.58 -9.39
CA ILE A 133 0.70 -2.28 -9.04
C ILE A 133 2.11 -2.19 -9.61
N PHE A 134 2.37 -1.11 -10.34
CA PHE A 134 3.67 -0.79 -10.92
C PHE A 134 4.07 0.64 -10.51
N GLN A 135 5.25 0.79 -9.94
CA GLN A 135 5.76 2.07 -9.47
C GLN A 135 7.00 2.48 -10.23
N ILE A 136 7.10 3.75 -10.56
CA ILE A 136 8.25 4.38 -11.21
C ILE A 136 8.61 5.62 -10.42
N GLY A 137 9.88 5.87 -10.21
CA GLY A 137 10.30 7.14 -9.64
C GLY A 137 11.42 7.07 -8.64
N PRO A 138 11.75 8.23 -8.10
CA PRO A 138 11.08 9.52 -8.32
C PRO A 138 11.32 10.10 -9.73
N ILE A 139 10.26 10.65 -10.36
CA ILE A 139 10.29 11.23 -11.70
C ILE A 139 9.50 12.53 -11.79
N GLY A 140 9.67 13.22 -12.90
CA GLY A 140 8.91 14.41 -13.30
C GLY A 140 9.19 15.65 -12.46
N SER A 141 8.40 16.68 -12.70
CA SER A 141 8.58 18.01 -12.11
C SER A 141 8.52 18.07 -10.58
N ARG A 142 7.96 17.06 -9.94
CA ARG A 142 7.82 16.94 -8.48
C ARG A 142 8.77 15.97 -7.82
N CYS A 143 9.64 15.27 -8.60
CA CYS A 143 10.50 14.22 -8.08
C CYS A 143 9.74 13.23 -7.17
N ALA A 144 8.56 12.77 -7.59
CA ALA A 144 7.69 11.91 -6.80
C ALA A 144 7.49 10.54 -7.48
N TYR A 145 7.07 9.55 -6.70
CA TYR A 145 6.65 8.28 -7.27
C TYR A 145 5.39 8.43 -8.11
N LEU A 146 5.40 7.74 -9.26
CA LEU A 146 4.25 7.51 -10.11
C LEU A 146 3.83 6.06 -9.90
N ALA A 147 2.58 5.83 -9.53
CA ALA A 147 2.04 4.49 -9.36
C ALA A 147 0.96 4.22 -10.42
N ALA A 148 1.07 3.10 -11.12
CA ALA A 148 0.05 2.60 -12.02
C ALA A 148 -0.66 1.40 -11.38
N TYR A 149 -1.99 1.39 -11.50
CA TYR A 149 -2.87 0.36 -10.97
C TYR A 149 -3.58 -0.32 -12.15
N ILE A 150 -3.32 -1.60 -12.35
CA ILE A 150 -4.02 -2.41 -13.33
C ILE A 150 -5.28 -2.93 -12.64
N THR A 151 -6.45 -2.57 -13.16
CA THR A 151 -7.74 -2.94 -12.58
C THR A 151 -8.63 -3.62 -13.60
N THR A 152 -9.74 -4.18 -13.13
CA THR A 152 -10.78 -4.74 -14.01
C THR A 152 -11.44 -3.69 -14.93
N SER A 153 -11.34 -2.40 -14.56
CA SER A 153 -11.91 -1.27 -15.32
C SER A 153 -10.90 -0.58 -16.24
N GLY A 154 -9.61 -0.95 -16.17
CA GLY A 154 -8.55 -0.35 -16.96
C GLY A 154 -7.30 -0.02 -16.14
N VAL A 155 -6.42 0.79 -16.73
CA VAL A 155 -5.19 1.24 -16.05
C VAL A 155 -5.40 2.64 -15.51
N PHE A 156 -5.19 2.80 -14.20
CA PHE A 156 -5.24 4.08 -13.50
C PHE A 156 -3.86 4.50 -13.05
N VAL A 157 -3.64 5.80 -12.93
CA VAL A 157 -2.34 6.38 -12.55
C VAL A 157 -2.54 7.37 -11.41
N ARG A 158 -1.66 7.28 -10.40
CA ARG A 158 -1.48 8.28 -9.36
C ARG A 158 -0.11 8.94 -9.52
N ALA A 159 -0.09 10.26 -9.60
CA ALA A 159 1.12 11.08 -9.68
C ALA A 159 0.94 12.34 -8.83
N GLY A 160 1.45 12.35 -7.61
CA GLY A 160 1.19 13.42 -6.65
C GLY A 160 -0.32 13.56 -6.37
N CYS A 161 -0.88 14.74 -6.68
CA CYS A 161 -2.32 15.00 -6.49
C CYS A 161 -3.19 14.49 -7.66
N PHE A 162 -2.60 14.04 -8.77
CA PHE A 162 -3.34 13.49 -9.88
C PHE A 162 -3.75 12.05 -9.57
N PHE A 163 -5.02 11.76 -9.85
CA PHE A 163 -5.50 10.39 -9.99
C PHE A 163 -6.50 10.33 -11.16
N GLY A 164 -6.35 9.36 -12.06
CA GLY A 164 -7.22 9.20 -13.22
C GLY A 164 -6.76 8.03 -14.10
N SER A 165 -7.46 7.80 -15.19
CA SER A 165 -7.07 6.81 -16.20
C SER A 165 -5.72 7.16 -16.83
N LEU A 166 -5.04 6.17 -17.39
CA LEU A 166 -3.79 6.38 -18.12
C LEU A 166 -3.96 7.37 -19.27
N ALA A 167 -5.12 7.34 -19.95
CA ALA A 167 -5.44 8.27 -21.04
C ALA A 167 -5.56 9.73 -20.56
N GLU A 168 -6.26 9.95 -19.43
CA GLU A 168 -6.37 11.28 -18.81
C GLU A 168 -5.02 11.78 -18.31
N PHE A 169 -4.20 10.88 -17.75
CA PHE A 169 -2.84 11.22 -17.34
C PHE A 169 -2.01 11.68 -18.53
N SER A 170 -1.99 10.93 -19.64
CA SER A 170 -1.28 11.28 -20.87
C SER A 170 -1.74 12.63 -21.43
N ALA A 171 -3.03 12.89 -21.46
CA ALA A 171 -3.57 14.18 -21.90
C ALA A 171 -3.12 15.33 -20.98
N THR A 172 -3.10 15.10 -19.68
CA THR A 172 -2.64 16.08 -18.69
C THR A 172 -1.16 16.39 -18.82
N VAL A 173 -0.30 15.36 -19.01
CA VAL A 173 1.14 15.51 -19.26
C VAL A 173 1.37 16.36 -20.51
N ASN A 174 0.74 16.02 -21.62
CA ASN A 174 0.87 16.75 -22.88
C ASN A 174 0.43 18.22 -22.75
N LYS A 175 -0.66 18.47 -22.03
CA LYS A 175 -1.17 19.83 -21.80
C LYS A 175 -0.23 20.66 -20.92
N THR A 176 0.36 20.06 -19.88
CA THR A 176 1.10 20.76 -18.84
C THR A 176 2.57 20.92 -19.19
N HIS A 177 3.17 19.90 -19.79
CA HIS A 177 4.61 19.79 -20.01
C HIS A 177 4.98 19.76 -21.50
N GLY A 178 4.07 19.30 -22.39
CA GLY A 178 4.34 19.16 -23.82
C GLY A 178 5.59 18.31 -24.06
N GLU A 179 6.54 18.84 -24.82
CA GLU A 179 7.79 18.16 -25.19
C GLU A 179 9.01 18.58 -24.33
N ASN A 180 8.79 19.31 -23.22
CA ASN A 180 9.89 19.63 -22.32
C ASN A 180 10.45 18.37 -21.63
N GLU A 181 11.56 18.52 -20.87
CA GLU A 181 12.24 17.40 -20.22
C GLU A 181 11.32 16.57 -19.34
N HIS A 182 10.43 17.21 -18.57
CA HIS A 182 9.45 16.50 -17.73
C HIS A 182 8.37 15.79 -18.56
N GLY A 183 7.95 16.38 -19.68
CA GLY A 183 7.00 15.75 -20.61
C GLY A 183 7.60 14.49 -21.24
N GLN A 184 8.88 14.55 -21.65
CA GLN A 184 9.60 13.40 -22.19
C GLN A 184 9.74 12.28 -21.15
N GLU A 185 10.09 12.62 -19.91
CA GLU A 185 10.24 11.67 -18.81
C GLU A 185 8.90 10.98 -18.47
N TYR A 186 7.80 11.75 -18.36
CA TYR A 186 6.46 11.17 -18.14
C TYR A 186 5.99 10.32 -19.33
N ASN A 187 6.28 10.71 -20.56
CA ASN A 187 5.91 9.91 -21.74
C ASN A 187 6.68 8.58 -21.79
N ALA A 188 7.94 8.55 -21.39
CA ALA A 188 8.68 7.31 -21.23
C ALA A 188 8.06 6.40 -20.15
N ALA A 189 7.64 6.98 -19.02
CA ALA A 189 6.94 6.25 -17.97
C ALA A 189 5.59 5.69 -18.45
N ILE A 190 4.81 6.45 -19.23
CA ILE A 190 3.55 5.99 -19.83
C ILE A 190 3.78 4.75 -20.69
N GLN A 191 4.82 4.76 -21.55
CA GLN A 191 5.17 3.59 -22.39
C GLN A 191 5.54 2.37 -21.53
N MET A 192 6.27 2.56 -20.43
CA MET A 192 6.59 1.48 -19.50
C MET A 192 5.32 0.93 -18.82
N ILE A 193 4.39 1.78 -18.43
CA ILE A 193 3.10 1.37 -17.83
C ILE A 193 2.28 0.55 -18.83
N GLU A 194 2.18 1.00 -20.08
CA GLU A 194 1.47 0.28 -21.15
C GLU A 194 2.09 -1.11 -21.39
N ALA A 195 3.42 -1.19 -21.46
CA ALA A 195 4.13 -2.46 -21.61
C ALA A 195 3.89 -3.38 -20.40
N HIS A 196 3.97 -2.84 -19.19
CA HIS A 196 3.70 -3.58 -17.96
C HIS A 196 2.26 -4.10 -17.93
N ALA A 197 1.29 -3.26 -18.22
CA ALA A 197 -0.13 -3.64 -18.27
C ALA A 197 -0.40 -4.75 -19.29
N LYS A 198 0.25 -4.69 -20.47
CA LYS A 198 0.13 -5.72 -21.50
C LYS A 198 0.71 -7.08 -21.07
N ILE A 199 1.80 -7.07 -20.28
CA ILE A 199 2.47 -8.30 -19.84
C ILE A 199 1.79 -8.92 -18.62
N TRP A 200 1.39 -8.11 -17.65
CA TRP A 200 0.97 -8.53 -16.32
C TRP A 200 -0.50 -8.27 -16.00
N GLY A 201 -1.18 -7.51 -16.87
CA GLY A 201 -2.63 -7.38 -16.88
C GLY A 201 -3.28 -8.74 -17.14
N GLN A 202 -4.58 -8.78 -17.36
CA GLN A 202 -5.34 -10.02 -17.44
C GLN A 202 -4.69 -11.05 -18.38
N LYS A 203 -4.18 -12.13 -17.79
CA LYS A 203 -4.14 -13.42 -18.48
C LYS A 203 -5.53 -14.02 -18.26
N SER A 204 -6.39 -13.89 -19.27
CA SER A 204 -7.66 -14.62 -19.36
C SER A 204 -7.42 -16.11 -19.19
#